data_75c3867d7e0069046e24d030eeae9950
#
_entry.id   75c3867d7e0069046e24d030eeae9950
#
_cell.length_a   1.000
_cell.length_b   1.000
_cell.length_c   1.000
_cell.angle_alpha   90.00
_cell.angle_beta   90.00
_cell.angle_gamma   90.00
#
_symmetry.space_group_name_H-M   'P 1'
#
loop_
_entity.id
_entity.type
_entity.pdbx_description
1 polymer ?
#
loop_
_entity_poly.entity_id
_entity_poly.type
_entity_poly.pdbx_seq_one_letter_code
_entity_poly.pdbx_strand_id
1 'polypeptide(L)'
;MSATQPCTILFADVSGSTRLFEQKGDVEARRLIAAVLNALTIVCNSHGGKVIKTIGDEIMCTFRGALQGVLAACDMQRKMARDIDFVRDNLGVRIGLHHGEALFEDNDVFGDAVNVAARMTSLAKREQIVTTASSLRELTGPPISVRSLGRARVSGKLLPIEIVDVVWQEDTSGMTTVQRAVRTAEPEVAPGKLILKYRDLVIELSPESDPFTLGREAGNSLTVAADWVSRTHATVEYKRGHFVLSDRSTNGTWVRLGDDDELRLSRDEVHLRKSGTISLGKGIAQNADQIVHFECQSCPD
;
A
#
# COMPACT_ATOMS: atom_id res chain seq x y z
N MET A 1 33.92 -17.62 1.43
CA MET A 1 33.26 -18.38 0.35
C MET A 1 31.85 -17.81 0.22
N SER A 2 31.49 -17.33 -0.94
CA SER A 2 30.14 -16.81 -1.22
C SER A 2 29.18 -17.98 -1.34
N ALA A 3 28.06 -17.96 -0.61
CA ALA A 3 27.04 -18.97 -0.67
C ALA A 3 25.66 -18.34 -0.88
N THR A 4 24.95 -18.80 -1.89
CA THR A 4 23.55 -18.42 -2.11
C THR A 4 22.66 -19.38 -1.33
N GLN A 5 21.73 -18.85 -0.54
CA GLN A 5 20.78 -19.63 0.23
C GLN A 5 19.47 -18.87 0.43
N PRO A 6 18.34 -19.59 0.58
CA PRO A 6 17.08 -18.96 0.91
C PRO A 6 17.11 -18.37 2.32
N CYS A 7 16.67 -17.12 2.45
CA CYS A 7 16.52 -16.47 3.73
C CYS A 7 15.43 -15.40 3.66
N THR A 8 14.95 -14.95 4.82
CA THR A 8 14.09 -13.79 4.93
C THR A 8 14.93 -12.57 5.27
N ILE A 9 14.80 -11.54 4.47
CA ILE A 9 15.42 -10.25 4.70
C ILE A 9 14.34 -9.31 5.23
N LEU A 10 14.64 -8.62 6.31
CA LEU A 10 13.76 -7.66 6.97
C LEU A 10 14.50 -6.34 7.14
N PHE A 11 13.86 -5.26 6.72
CA PHE A 11 14.25 -3.89 7.05
C PHE A 11 13.19 -3.28 7.97
N ALA A 12 13.64 -2.62 9.02
CA ALA A 12 12.79 -1.82 9.90
C ALA A 12 13.37 -0.42 10.05
N ASP A 13 12.59 0.58 9.67
CA ASP A 13 12.98 1.98 9.57
C ASP A 13 12.15 2.84 10.53
N VAL A 14 12.81 3.74 11.27
CA VAL A 14 12.16 4.61 12.26
C VAL A 14 11.37 5.71 11.54
N SER A 15 10.09 5.69 11.73
CA SER A 15 9.19 6.67 11.12
C SER A 15 9.19 7.98 11.91
N GLY A 16 9.48 9.10 11.23
CA GLY A 16 9.46 10.44 11.81
C GLY A 16 10.77 10.88 12.44
N SER A 17 11.89 10.21 12.16
CA SER A 17 13.23 10.56 12.64
C SER A 17 13.62 12.01 12.32
N THR A 18 13.37 12.51 11.12
CA THR A 18 13.65 13.91 10.75
C THR A 18 12.96 14.89 11.70
N ARG A 19 11.68 14.68 11.97
CA ARG A 19 10.92 15.51 12.92
C ARG A 19 11.45 15.40 14.35
N LEU A 20 11.96 14.23 14.74
CA LEU A 20 12.56 14.02 16.04
C LEU A 20 13.82 14.88 16.22
N PHE A 21 14.67 14.94 15.18
CA PHE A 21 15.86 15.83 15.19
C PHE A 21 15.48 17.31 15.32
N GLU A 22 14.46 17.76 14.60
CA GLU A 22 13.96 19.14 14.67
C GLU A 22 13.41 19.49 16.06
N GLN A 23 12.71 18.55 16.74
CA GLN A 23 12.05 18.82 18.01
C GLN A 23 12.95 18.65 19.24
N LYS A 24 13.88 17.70 19.21
CA LYS A 24 14.67 17.32 20.39
C LYS A 24 16.17 17.63 20.25
N GLY A 25 16.61 18.05 19.07
CA GLY A 25 18.02 18.25 18.74
C GLY A 25 18.79 16.94 18.55
N ASP A 26 19.99 17.06 18.01
CA ASP A 26 20.78 15.93 17.50
C ASP A 26 21.11 14.88 18.54
N VAL A 27 21.52 15.32 19.75
CA VAL A 27 22.00 14.41 20.81
C VAL A 27 20.87 13.53 21.31
N GLU A 28 19.74 14.12 21.64
CA GLU A 28 18.59 13.38 22.20
C GLU A 28 17.91 12.52 21.13
N ALA A 29 17.77 13.05 19.90
CA ALA A 29 17.23 12.28 18.77
C ALA A 29 18.07 11.03 18.49
N ARG A 30 19.41 11.15 18.45
CA ARG A 30 20.30 10.00 18.26
C ARG A 30 20.20 8.99 19.41
N ARG A 31 20.06 9.46 20.67
CA ARG A 31 19.87 8.58 21.83
C ARG A 31 18.59 7.76 21.70
N LEU A 32 17.50 8.40 21.31
CA LEU A 32 16.20 7.73 21.13
C LEU A 32 16.21 6.75 19.96
N ILE A 33 16.78 7.12 18.82
CA ILE A 33 16.94 6.21 17.66
C ILE A 33 17.79 4.99 18.06
N ALA A 34 18.90 5.19 18.77
CA ALA A 34 19.74 4.09 19.24
C ALA A 34 18.97 3.16 20.21
N ALA A 35 18.09 3.70 21.07
CA ALA A 35 17.24 2.90 21.93
C ALA A 35 16.24 2.06 21.13
N VAL A 36 15.61 2.63 20.09
CA VAL A 36 14.73 1.88 19.18
C VAL A 36 15.50 0.77 18.48
N LEU A 37 16.64 1.07 17.83
CA LEU A 37 17.45 0.07 17.11
C LEU A 37 17.91 -1.06 18.03
N ASN A 38 18.25 -0.74 19.28
CA ASN A 38 18.59 -1.75 20.29
C ASN A 38 17.40 -2.64 20.65
N ALA A 39 16.22 -2.06 20.84
CA ALA A 39 14.99 -2.83 21.09
C ALA A 39 14.63 -3.77 19.92
N LEU A 40 14.75 -3.28 18.67
CA LEU A 40 14.55 -4.10 17.49
C LEU A 40 15.59 -5.22 17.36
N THR A 41 16.84 -4.96 17.73
CA THR A 41 17.93 -5.95 17.77
C THR A 41 17.61 -7.08 18.75
N ILE A 42 17.12 -6.75 19.95
CA ILE A 42 16.71 -7.75 20.94
C ILE A 42 15.60 -8.64 20.40
N VAL A 43 14.57 -8.05 19.77
CA VAL A 43 13.48 -8.81 19.15
C VAL A 43 13.98 -9.66 17.97
N CYS A 44 14.84 -9.14 17.11
CA CYS A 44 15.46 -9.89 16.02
C CYS A 44 16.14 -11.17 16.56
N ASN A 45 16.99 -11.01 17.56
CA ASN A 45 17.77 -12.10 18.16
C ASN A 45 16.85 -13.15 18.84
N SER A 46 15.78 -12.73 19.53
CA SER A 46 14.82 -13.66 20.19
C SER A 46 14.08 -14.56 19.21
N HIS A 47 13.94 -14.15 17.95
CA HIS A 47 13.37 -14.96 16.86
C HIS A 47 14.44 -15.72 16.04
N GLY A 48 15.69 -15.82 16.54
CA GLY A 48 16.78 -16.50 15.86
C GLY A 48 17.26 -15.77 14.60
N GLY A 49 16.96 -14.49 14.47
CA GLY A 49 17.45 -13.63 13.41
C GLY A 49 18.88 -13.15 13.69
N LYS A 50 19.52 -12.64 12.65
CA LYS A 50 20.83 -11.97 12.71
C LYS A 50 20.69 -10.56 12.20
N VAL A 51 21.13 -9.57 13.00
CA VAL A 51 21.31 -8.21 12.52
C VAL A 51 22.54 -8.19 11.62
N ILE A 52 22.38 -7.73 10.41
CA ILE A 52 23.46 -7.62 9.41
C ILE A 52 24.13 -6.25 9.56
N LYS A 53 23.33 -5.18 9.54
CA LYS A 53 23.83 -3.81 9.67
C LYS A 53 22.73 -2.83 10.08
N THR A 54 23.14 -1.65 10.51
CA THR A 54 22.28 -0.48 10.66
C THR A 54 22.67 0.57 9.63
N ILE A 55 21.70 1.27 9.06
CA ILE A 55 21.89 2.29 8.03
C ILE A 55 21.12 3.52 8.50
N GLY A 56 21.82 4.43 9.19
CA GLY A 56 21.15 5.58 9.81
C GLY A 56 20.19 5.16 10.92
N ASP A 57 18.90 5.31 10.68
CA ASP A 57 17.81 4.94 11.57
C ASP A 57 17.08 3.65 11.14
N GLU A 58 17.66 2.91 10.20
CA GLU A 58 17.15 1.63 9.70
C GLU A 58 18.03 0.47 10.17
N ILE A 59 17.40 -0.68 10.46
CA ILE A 59 18.08 -1.94 10.77
C ILE A 59 17.78 -2.97 9.69
N MET A 60 18.81 -3.69 9.23
CA MET A 60 18.69 -4.83 8.33
C MET A 60 18.93 -6.13 9.09
N CYS A 61 17.95 -7.02 9.04
CA CYS A 61 17.99 -8.34 9.68
C CYS A 61 17.79 -9.46 8.68
N THR A 62 18.29 -10.66 9.00
CA THR A 62 18.02 -11.89 8.26
C THR A 62 17.50 -12.97 9.17
N PHE A 63 16.62 -13.84 8.63
CA PHE A 63 16.06 -15.01 9.30
C PHE A 63 16.13 -16.22 8.36
N ARG A 64 16.24 -17.42 8.91
CA ARG A 64 16.31 -18.64 8.09
C ARG A 64 15.02 -18.93 7.34
N GLY A 65 13.87 -18.60 7.92
CA GLY A 65 12.55 -18.85 7.33
C GLY A 65 11.63 -17.65 7.36
N ALA A 66 10.61 -17.68 6.53
CA ALA A 66 9.66 -16.59 6.41
C ALA A 66 8.83 -16.40 7.69
N LEU A 67 8.43 -17.49 8.35
CA LEU A 67 7.64 -17.42 9.57
C LEU A 67 8.37 -16.66 10.69
N GLN A 68 9.65 -16.98 10.93
CA GLN A 68 10.45 -16.30 11.95
C GLN A 68 10.57 -14.80 11.66
N GLY A 69 10.78 -14.42 10.40
CA GLY A 69 10.84 -13.03 10.00
C GLY A 69 9.52 -12.28 10.22
N VAL A 70 8.39 -12.92 9.88
CA VAL A 70 7.05 -12.32 10.08
C VAL A 70 6.71 -12.18 11.56
N LEU A 71 6.98 -13.22 12.38
CA LEU A 71 6.74 -13.15 13.82
C LEU A 71 7.63 -12.10 14.49
N ALA A 72 8.90 -12.01 14.10
CA ALA A 72 9.80 -10.94 14.55
C ALA A 72 9.26 -9.55 14.19
N ALA A 73 8.79 -9.35 12.96
CA ALA A 73 8.19 -8.09 12.53
C ALA A 73 6.97 -7.71 13.38
N CYS A 74 6.08 -8.67 13.66
CA CYS A 74 4.93 -8.44 14.54
C CYS A 74 5.35 -8.04 15.95
N ASP A 75 6.35 -8.73 16.53
CA ASP A 75 6.81 -8.41 17.88
C ASP A 75 7.62 -7.12 17.93
N MET A 76 8.30 -6.72 16.87
CA MET A 76 8.91 -5.40 16.73
C MET A 76 7.83 -4.31 16.81
N GLN A 77 6.73 -4.43 16.07
CA GLN A 77 5.61 -3.48 16.12
C GLN A 77 4.96 -3.45 17.52
N ARG A 78 4.71 -4.63 18.13
CA ARG A 78 4.17 -4.73 19.49
C ARG A 78 5.10 -4.07 20.52
N LYS A 79 6.42 -4.26 20.40
CA LYS A 79 7.41 -3.59 21.25
C LYS A 79 7.31 -2.09 21.15
N MET A 80 7.24 -1.55 19.92
CA MET A 80 7.10 -0.12 19.71
C MET A 80 5.80 0.43 20.29
N ALA A 81 4.68 -0.27 20.14
CA ALA A 81 3.37 0.15 20.61
C ALA A 81 3.19 0.06 22.15
N ARG A 82 3.96 -0.80 22.83
CA ARG A 82 3.85 -1.03 24.29
C ARG A 82 4.89 -0.29 25.12
N ASP A 83 5.98 0.16 24.51
CA ASP A 83 7.03 0.87 25.22
C ASP A 83 6.62 2.32 25.50
N ILE A 84 6.51 2.66 26.79
CA ILE A 84 5.99 3.95 27.25
C ILE A 84 6.85 5.12 26.71
N ASP A 85 8.16 4.94 26.66
CA ASP A 85 9.08 5.99 26.18
C ASP A 85 8.91 6.20 24.67
N PHE A 86 8.76 5.12 23.91
CA PHE A 86 8.55 5.22 22.45
C PHE A 86 7.19 5.83 22.12
N VAL A 87 6.14 5.45 22.86
CA VAL A 87 4.79 6.02 22.69
C VAL A 87 4.76 7.50 23.04
N ARG A 88 5.36 7.88 24.18
CA ARG A 88 5.45 9.29 24.62
C ARG A 88 6.13 10.17 23.58
N ASP A 89 7.23 9.68 22.98
CA ASP A 89 8.00 10.42 21.99
C ASP A 89 7.48 10.24 20.56
N ASN A 90 6.30 9.62 20.43
CA ASN A 90 5.62 9.35 19.15
C ASN A 90 6.54 8.63 18.15
N LEU A 91 7.35 7.67 18.64
CA LEU A 91 8.20 6.83 17.81
C LEU A 91 7.41 5.63 17.26
N GLY A 92 7.65 5.29 16.01
CA GLY A 92 7.10 4.13 15.37
C GLY A 92 8.07 3.60 14.32
N VAL A 93 7.79 2.43 13.78
CA VAL A 93 8.60 1.85 12.71
C VAL A 93 7.72 1.43 11.54
N ARG A 94 8.28 1.46 10.35
CA ARG A 94 7.73 0.78 9.17
C ARG A 94 8.63 -0.39 8.84
N ILE A 95 8.04 -1.52 8.51
CA ILE A 95 8.76 -2.77 8.29
C ILE A 95 8.44 -3.33 6.93
N GLY A 96 9.48 -3.71 6.20
CA GLY A 96 9.37 -4.45 4.95
C GLY A 96 10.16 -5.73 5.02
N LEU A 97 9.62 -6.84 4.52
CA LEU A 97 10.34 -8.10 4.47
C LEU A 97 10.06 -8.88 3.18
N HIS A 98 10.99 -9.74 2.82
CA HIS A 98 10.86 -10.66 1.70
C HIS A 98 11.67 -11.94 1.94
N HIS A 99 11.10 -13.08 1.57
CA HIS A 99 11.78 -14.38 1.58
C HIS A 99 12.22 -14.75 0.16
N GLY A 100 13.49 -15.04 -0.02
CA GLY A 100 14.06 -15.39 -1.31
C GLY A 100 15.54 -15.76 -1.24
N GLU A 101 16.12 -16.11 -2.38
CA GLU A 101 17.55 -16.42 -2.49
C GLU A 101 18.39 -15.15 -2.32
N ALA A 102 19.39 -15.24 -1.44
CA ALA A 102 20.36 -14.17 -1.22
C ALA A 102 21.79 -14.71 -1.12
N LEU A 103 22.74 -13.90 -1.52
CA LEU A 103 24.17 -14.17 -1.48
C LEU A 103 24.75 -13.62 -0.18
N PHE A 104 25.41 -14.46 0.58
CA PHE A 104 26.13 -14.08 1.80
C PHE A 104 27.63 -13.98 1.52
N GLU A 105 28.20 -12.79 1.74
CA GLU A 105 29.62 -12.48 1.52
C GLU A 105 30.08 -11.43 2.52
N ASP A 106 31.25 -11.65 3.13
CA ASP A 106 31.92 -10.71 4.05
C ASP A 106 31.02 -10.12 5.16
N ASN A 107 30.18 -10.97 5.77
CA ASN A 107 29.18 -10.58 6.77
C ASN A 107 28.06 -9.65 6.27
N ASP A 108 27.93 -9.46 4.97
CA ASP A 108 26.85 -8.74 4.33
C ASP A 108 25.96 -9.67 3.49
N VAL A 109 24.83 -9.17 3.01
CA VAL A 109 23.85 -9.92 2.23
C VAL A 109 23.47 -9.15 0.98
N PHE A 110 23.51 -9.82 -0.16
CA PHE A 110 23.29 -9.23 -1.47
C PHE A 110 22.25 -10.04 -2.28
N GLY A 111 21.72 -9.41 -3.30
CA GLY A 111 20.85 -10.07 -4.26
C GLY A 111 19.49 -9.43 -4.41
N ASP A 112 18.70 -10.02 -5.29
CA ASP A 112 17.37 -9.50 -5.64
C ASP A 112 16.43 -9.48 -4.43
N ALA A 113 16.51 -10.49 -3.56
CA ALA A 113 15.69 -10.55 -2.35
C ALA A 113 15.91 -9.35 -1.42
N VAL A 114 17.14 -8.81 -1.35
CA VAL A 114 17.45 -7.59 -0.57
C VAL A 114 16.73 -6.38 -1.16
N ASN A 115 16.77 -6.23 -2.49
CA ASN A 115 16.12 -5.11 -3.18
C ASN A 115 14.59 -5.18 -3.04
N VAL A 116 14.02 -6.38 -3.10
CA VAL A 116 12.58 -6.56 -2.88
C VAL A 116 12.20 -6.20 -1.46
N ALA A 117 12.93 -6.66 -0.44
CA ALA A 117 12.67 -6.33 0.97
C ALA A 117 12.77 -4.81 1.23
N ALA A 118 13.82 -4.14 0.73
CA ALA A 118 13.96 -2.69 0.82
C ALA A 118 12.79 -1.95 0.14
N ARG A 119 12.31 -2.47 -0.99
CA ARG A 119 11.13 -1.92 -1.65
C ARG A 119 9.86 -2.13 -0.83
N MET A 120 9.70 -3.25 -0.12
CA MET A 120 8.56 -3.46 0.79
C MET A 120 8.58 -2.43 1.92
N THR A 121 9.76 -2.14 2.50
CA THR A 121 9.91 -1.09 3.52
C THR A 121 9.53 0.28 2.99
N SER A 122 9.95 0.63 1.77
CA SER A 122 9.60 1.92 1.16
C SER A 122 8.10 2.08 0.86
N LEU A 123 7.36 0.98 0.71
CA LEU A 123 5.91 0.97 0.49
C LEU A 123 5.12 0.95 1.80
N ALA A 124 5.76 0.52 2.89
CA ALA A 124 5.15 0.49 4.21
C ALA A 124 4.96 1.90 4.76
N LYS A 125 3.80 2.13 5.37
CA LYS A 125 3.53 3.30 6.21
C LYS A 125 3.98 3.01 7.64
N ARG A 126 4.04 4.05 8.46
CA ARG A 126 4.25 3.88 9.91
C ARG A 126 3.32 2.81 10.47
N GLU A 127 3.85 1.95 11.33
CA GLU A 127 3.14 0.86 11.99
C GLU A 127 2.62 -0.23 11.03
N GLN A 128 3.07 -0.23 9.76
CA GLN A 128 2.78 -1.30 8.82
C GLN A 128 3.94 -2.29 8.69
N ILE A 129 3.57 -3.53 8.35
CA ILE A 129 4.47 -4.61 7.96
C ILE A 129 4.10 -5.04 6.54
N VAL A 130 4.90 -4.67 5.56
CA VAL A 130 4.64 -4.99 4.16
C VAL A 130 5.55 -6.12 3.69
N THR A 131 4.96 -7.12 3.02
CA THR A 131 5.70 -8.22 2.42
C THR A 131 5.09 -8.64 1.09
N THR A 132 5.74 -9.55 0.38
CA THR A 132 5.19 -10.14 -0.83
C THR A 132 4.29 -11.34 -0.49
N ALA A 133 3.22 -11.55 -1.24
CA ALA A 133 2.37 -12.72 -1.07
C ALA A 133 3.14 -14.03 -1.24
N SER A 134 4.19 -14.04 -2.09
CA SER A 134 5.06 -15.21 -2.28
C SER A 134 5.82 -15.60 -1.01
N SER A 135 6.23 -14.64 -0.18
CA SER A 135 6.92 -14.92 1.10
C SER A 135 6.04 -15.65 2.11
N LEU A 136 4.73 -15.63 1.93
CA LEU A 136 3.77 -16.22 2.87
C LEU A 136 3.18 -17.55 2.38
N ARG A 137 3.43 -17.95 1.13
CA ARG A 137 2.79 -19.14 0.51
C ARG A 137 3.11 -20.46 1.20
N GLU A 138 4.30 -20.60 1.72
CA GLU A 138 4.80 -21.84 2.30
C GLU A 138 4.87 -21.81 3.84
N LEU A 139 4.18 -20.85 4.46
CA LEU A 139 4.17 -20.75 5.92
C LEU A 139 3.41 -21.90 6.53
N THR A 140 4.12 -22.73 7.27
CA THR A 140 3.56 -23.75 8.18
C THR A 140 3.62 -23.20 9.60
N GLY A 141 2.46 -22.98 10.24
CA GLY A 141 2.42 -22.40 11.59
C GLY A 141 1.07 -21.76 11.94
N PRO A 142 1.04 -20.89 12.95
CA PRO A 142 -0.17 -20.18 13.33
C PRO A 142 -0.68 -19.32 12.18
N PRO A 143 -2.01 -19.14 12.05
CA PRO A 143 -2.59 -18.31 11.00
C PRO A 143 -2.09 -16.85 11.12
N ILE A 144 -1.55 -16.34 10.03
CA ILE A 144 -1.13 -14.94 9.93
C ILE A 144 -2.22 -14.18 9.16
N SER A 145 -2.83 -13.20 9.82
CA SER A 145 -3.81 -12.33 9.18
C SER A 145 -3.09 -11.33 8.26
N VAL A 146 -3.56 -11.23 7.01
CA VAL A 146 -2.98 -10.31 6.03
C VAL A 146 -4.07 -9.55 5.30
N ARG A 147 -3.73 -8.34 4.85
CA ARG A 147 -4.56 -7.51 3.98
C ARG A 147 -3.83 -7.29 2.66
N SER A 148 -4.49 -7.56 1.53
CA SER A 148 -3.91 -7.28 0.21
C SER A 148 -3.73 -5.78 0.02
N LEU A 149 -2.55 -5.39 -0.47
CA LEU A 149 -2.24 -4.03 -0.91
C LEU A 149 -2.19 -3.92 -2.44
N GLY A 150 -2.56 -5.01 -3.15
CA GLY A 150 -2.53 -5.09 -4.61
C GLY A 150 -1.16 -5.50 -5.15
N ARG A 151 -0.83 -5.04 -6.37
CA ARG A 151 0.42 -5.39 -7.06
C ARG A 151 1.33 -4.18 -7.20
N ALA A 152 2.61 -4.35 -6.93
CA ALA A 152 3.64 -3.31 -7.10
C ALA A 152 4.67 -3.71 -8.14
N ARG A 153 5.11 -2.74 -8.95
CA ARG A 153 6.30 -2.89 -9.80
C ARG A 153 7.54 -2.70 -8.94
N VAL A 154 8.40 -3.69 -8.94
CA VAL A 154 9.71 -3.65 -8.28
C VAL A 154 10.77 -3.58 -9.36
N SER A 155 11.74 -2.68 -9.21
CA SER A 155 12.85 -2.54 -10.16
C SER A 155 13.57 -3.88 -10.33
N GLY A 156 13.85 -4.26 -11.56
CA GLY A 156 14.48 -5.55 -11.91
C GLY A 156 13.49 -6.73 -12.04
N LYS A 157 12.18 -6.55 -11.78
CA LYS A 157 11.17 -7.60 -12.02
C LYS A 157 10.35 -7.29 -13.27
N LEU A 158 10.22 -8.30 -14.15
CA LEU A 158 9.43 -8.19 -15.38
C LEU A 158 7.93 -8.08 -15.10
N LEU A 159 7.45 -8.74 -14.05
CA LEU A 159 6.03 -8.77 -13.68
C LEU A 159 5.79 -8.07 -12.33
N PRO A 160 4.64 -7.41 -12.16
CA PRO A 160 4.25 -6.86 -10.87
C PRO A 160 4.13 -7.95 -9.80
N ILE A 161 4.60 -7.66 -8.59
CA ILE A 161 4.58 -8.58 -7.46
C ILE A 161 3.37 -8.24 -6.59
N GLU A 162 2.61 -9.25 -6.18
CA GLU A 162 1.54 -9.10 -5.20
C GLU A 162 2.11 -8.79 -3.82
N ILE A 163 1.61 -7.72 -3.20
CA ILE A 163 2.08 -7.25 -1.89
C ILE A 163 0.94 -7.26 -0.88
N VAL A 164 1.29 -7.55 0.36
CA VAL A 164 0.36 -7.67 1.47
C VAL A 164 0.89 -6.95 2.71
N ASP A 165 -0.04 -6.47 3.52
CA ASP A 165 0.19 -5.93 4.86
C ASP A 165 -0.10 -7.01 5.90
N VAL A 166 0.84 -7.29 6.79
CA VAL A 166 0.66 -8.26 7.87
C VAL A 166 -0.01 -7.57 9.05
N VAL A 167 -1.18 -8.06 9.44
CA VAL A 167 -1.94 -7.53 10.57
C VAL A 167 -1.34 -8.06 11.87
N TRP A 168 -0.69 -7.19 12.64
CA TRP A 168 0.01 -7.54 13.87
C TRP A 168 -0.77 -7.17 15.16
N GLN A 169 -1.82 -6.38 15.03
CA GLN A 169 -2.67 -5.93 16.13
C GLN A 169 -3.62 -7.05 16.59
N GLU A 170 -3.79 -7.21 17.90
CA GLU A 170 -4.67 -8.23 18.48
C GLU A 170 -6.13 -7.79 18.57
N ASP A 171 -6.40 -6.48 18.52
CA ASP A 171 -7.74 -5.93 18.66
C ASP A 171 -8.32 -5.57 17.28
N THR A 172 -9.20 -6.43 16.79
CA THR A 172 -9.92 -6.28 15.52
C THR A 172 -11.36 -5.82 15.71
N SER A 173 -11.73 -5.26 16.88
CA SER A 173 -13.11 -4.86 17.19
C SER A 173 -13.67 -3.71 16.33
N GLY A 174 -12.89 -3.18 15.37
CA GLY A 174 -13.32 -2.21 14.37
C GLY A 174 -12.95 -2.57 12.93
N MET A 175 -12.33 -3.71 12.69
CA MET A 175 -11.93 -4.15 11.35
C MET A 175 -12.76 -5.36 10.95
N THR A 176 -13.47 -5.24 9.84
CA THR A 176 -14.15 -6.37 9.19
C THR A 176 -13.09 -7.45 8.90
N THR A 177 -13.11 -8.51 9.71
CA THR A 177 -12.15 -9.61 9.64
C THR A 177 -12.42 -10.41 8.36
N VAL A 178 -11.63 -10.21 7.34
CA VAL A 178 -11.52 -11.21 6.27
C VAL A 178 -10.49 -12.24 6.75
N GLN A 179 -10.95 -13.22 7.54
CA GLN A 179 -10.21 -14.44 7.77
C GLN A 179 -10.08 -15.17 6.43
N ARG A 180 -8.90 -15.14 5.86
CA ARG A 180 -8.54 -16.07 4.79
C ARG A 180 -7.48 -17.04 5.33
N ALA A 181 -7.96 -18.18 5.82
CA ALA A 181 -7.13 -19.37 5.81
C ALA A 181 -6.65 -19.59 4.37
N VAL A 182 -5.34 -19.74 4.16
CA VAL A 182 -4.80 -20.21 2.88
C VAL A 182 -5.29 -21.63 2.68
N ARG A 183 -6.45 -21.78 2.09
CA ARG A 183 -6.88 -23.00 1.41
C ARG A 183 -6.82 -22.67 -0.08
N THR A 184 -5.98 -23.44 -0.78
CA THR A 184 -6.00 -23.58 -2.22
C THR A 184 -7.41 -23.89 -2.72
N ALA A 185 -8.14 -22.87 -3.09
CA ALA A 185 -9.24 -22.84 -4.04
C ALA A 185 -9.59 -21.36 -4.20
N GLU A 186 -9.38 -20.82 -5.38
CA GLU A 186 -9.90 -19.52 -5.77
C GLU A 186 -11.41 -19.52 -5.56
N PRO A 187 -11.98 -18.56 -4.79
CA PRO A 187 -13.32 -18.13 -5.12
C PRO A 187 -13.15 -17.08 -6.22
N GLU A 188 -13.74 -17.32 -7.35
CA GLU A 188 -14.11 -16.27 -8.30
C GLU A 188 -14.91 -15.19 -7.52
N VAL A 189 -14.19 -14.15 -7.08
CA VAL A 189 -14.84 -12.87 -6.81
C VAL A 189 -15.20 -12.37 -8.17
N ALA A 190 -16.50 -12.32 -8.46
CA ALA A 190 -16.99 -11.71 -9.67
C ALA A 190 -16.27 -10.36 -9.85
N PRO A 191 -15.65 -10.13 -11.00
CA PRO A 191 -14.86 -8.92 -11.21
C PRO A 191 -15.74 -7.71 -10.96
N GLY A 192 -15.30 -6.81 -10.10
CA GLY A 192 -16.03 -5.59 -9.80
C GLY A 192 -16.35 -4.84 -11.09
N LYS A 193 -17.58 -4.36 -11.22
CA LYS A 193 -18.03 -3.59 -12.38
C LYS A 193 -18.30 -2.16 -11.97
N LEU A 194 -17.89 -1.21 -12.81
CA LEU A 194 -18.25 0.19 -12.67
C LEU A 194 -19.27 0.56 -13.75
N ILE A 195 -20.43 1.01 -13.33
CA ILE A 195 -21.47 1.50 -14.23
C ILE A 195 -21.38 3.02 -14.23
N LEU A 196 -21.17 3.62 -15.40
CA LEU A 196 -21.23 5.06 -15.61
C LEU A 196 -22.53 5.40 -16.34
N LYS A 197 -23.26 6.40 -15.85
CA LYS A 197 -24.50 6.89 -16.46
C LYS A 197 -24.35 8.37 -16.80
N TYR A 198 -24.50 8.71 -18.05
CA TYR A 198 -24.47 10.07 -18.54
C TYR A 198 -25.61 10.29 -19.53
N ARG A 199 -26.59 11.11 -19.16
CA ARG A 199 -27.85 11.25 -19.92
C ARG A 199 -28.51 9.89 -20.17
N ASP A 200 -28.74 9.53 -21.43
CA ASP A 200 -29.32 8.26 -21.82
C ASP A 200 -28.28 7.12 -22.01
N LEU A 201 -26.99 7.44 -21.84
CA LEU A 201 -25.89 6.47 -21.99
C LEU A 201 -25.63 5.74 -20.68
N VAL A 202 -25.59 4.43 -20.77
CA VAL A 202 -25.13 3.56 -19.68
C VAL A 202 -23.90 2.78 -20.17
N ILE A 203 -22.79 2.91 -19.46
CA ILE A 203 -21.51 2.33 -19.84
C ILE A 203 -21.06 1.43 -18.71
N GLU A 204 -20.71 0.19 -19.01
CA GLU A 204 -20.20 -0.78 -18.07
C GLU A 204 -18.68 -0.93 -18.29
N LEU A 205 -17.89 -0.74 -17.23
CA LEU A 205 -16.46 -0.97 -17.22
C LEU A 205 -16.13 -2.16 -16.33
N SER A 206 -15.25 -3.02 -16.83
CA SER A 206 -14.70 -4.18 -16.11
C SER A 206 -13.22 -3.96 -15.80
N PRO A 207 -12.60 -4.79 -14.94
CA PRO A 207 -11.17 -4.74 -14.68
C PRO A 207 -10.27 -4.89 -15.92
N GLU A 208 -10.78 -5.55 -16.97
CA GLU A 208 -10.07 -5.76 -18.23
C GLU A 208 -10.31 -4.63 -19.24
N SER A 209 -11.21 -3.67 -18.94
CA SER A 209 -11.50 -2.56 -19.85
C SER A 209 -10.26 -1.66 -20.03
N ASP A 210 -10.04 -1.20 -21.26
CA ASP A 210 -9.05 -0.17 -21.55
C ASP A 210 -9.36 1.13 -20.77
N PRO A 211 -8.35 2.00 -20.55
CA PRO A 211 -8.55 3.28 -19.91
C PRO A 211 -9.69 4.08 -20.54
N PHE A 212 -10.73 4.38 -19.75
CA PHE A 212 -11.92 5.08 -20.19
C PHE A 212 -11.73 6.61 -20.05
N THR A 213 -11.66 7.31 -21.17
CA THR A 213 -11.39 8.74 -21.20
C THR A 213 -12.65 9.57 -21.25
N LEU A 214 -12.67 10.69 -20.50
CA LEU A 214 -13.74 11.68 -20.48
C LEU A 214 -13.17 13.04 -20.93
N GLY A 215 -13.89 13.75 -21.81
CA GLY A 215 -13.45 15.05 -22.27
C GLY A 215 -14.37 15.63 -23.34
N ARG A 216 -14.07 16.87 -23.81
CA ARG A 216 -14.93 17.53 -24.81
C ARG A 216 -14.66 17.09 -26.26
N GLU A 217 -13.50 16.50 -26.55
CA GLU A 217 -13.12 16.07 -27.88
C GLU A 217 -13.75 14.72 -28.23
N ALA A 218 -14.20 14.57 -29.47
CA ALA A 218 -14.92 13.37 -29.93
C ALA A 218 -14.09 12.08 -29.90
N GLY A 219 -12.76 12.16 -29.70
CA GLY A 219 -11.88 11.01 -29.54
C GLY A 219 -11.89 10.39 -28.13
N ASN A 220 -12.62 10.97 -27.15
CA ASN A 220 -12.75 10.37 -25.82
C ASN A 220 -13.82 9.27 -25.82
N SER A 221 -13.67 8.33 -24.89
CA SER A 221 -14.65 7.25 -24.67
C SER A 221 -16.03 7.81 -24.28
N LEU A 222 -16.05 8.93 -23.53
CA LEU A 222 -17.24 9.73 -23.25
C LEU A 222 -17.00 11.20 -23.61
N THR A 223 -17.74 11.70 -24.57
CA THR A 223 -17.70 13.11 -24.96
C THR A 223 -18.67 13.94 -24.14
N VAL A 224 -18.14 14.90 -23.37
CA VAL A 224 -18.90 15.92 -22.64
C VAL A 224 -18.67 17.27 -23.30
N ALA A 225 -19.59 17.66 -24.20
CA ALA A 225 -19.44 18.85 -25.05
C ALA A 225 -19.79 20.14 -24.25
N ALA A 226 -18.79 20.67 -23.53
CA ALA A 226 -18.90 21.92 -22.80
C ALA A 226 -17.56 22.67 -22.83
N ASP A 227 -17.61 24.03 -22.95
CA ASP A 227 -16.43 24.85 -23.12
C ASP A 227 -15.46 24.83 -21.93
N TRP A 228 -15.96 24.56 -20.73
CA TRP A 228 -15.16 24.43 -19.51
C TRP A 228 -14.54 23.05 -19.33
N VAL A 229 -14.87 22.08 -20.18
CA VAL A 229 -14.30 20.72 -20.16
C VAL A 229 -13.06 20.70 -21.05
N SER A 230 -11.94 20.16 -20.56
CA SER A 230 -10.71 19.99 -21.34
C SER A 230 -10.89 18.97 -22.46
N ARG A 231 -10.08 19.03 -23.52
CA ARG A 231 -10.11 18.09 -24.66
C ARG A 231 -10.09 16.64 -24.18
N THR A 232 -9.09 16.27 -23.39
CA THR A 232 -9.07 15.07 -22.55
C THR A 232 -9.03 15.56 -21.11
N HIS A 233 -10.08 15.30 -20.34
CA HIS A 233 -10.30 15.92 -19.03
C HIS A 233 -9.94 15.00 -17.87
N ALA A 234 -10.44 13.78 -17.91
CA ALA A 234 -10.23 12.79 -16.87
C ALA A 234 -10.16 11.38 -17.49
N THR A 235 -9.63 10.45 -16.74
CA THR A 235 -9.55 9.03 -17.13
C THR A 235 -10.02 8.15 -15.98
N VAL A 236 -10.82 7.14 -16.27
CA VAL A 236 -11.20 6.08 -15.34
C VAL A 236 -10.46 4.81 -15.73
N GLU A 237 -9.73 4.23 -14.79
CA GLU A 237 -8.97 2.99 -14.99
C GLU A 237 -9.15 2.07 -13.78
N TYR A 238 -9.11 0.75 -14.03
CA TYR A 238 -9.05 -0.21 -12.93
C TYR A 238 -7.60 -0.40 -12.47
N LYS A 239 -7.30 0.07 -11.26
CA LYS A 239 -5.95 0.02 -10.67
C LYS A 239 -6.01 -0.61 -9.28
N ARG A 240 -5.19 -1.62 -9.03
CA ARG A 240 -5.00 -2.21 -7.70
C ARG A 240 -6.30 -2.68 -7.00
N GLY A 241 -7.22 -3.24 -7.76
CA GLY A 241 -8.48 -3.73 -7.20
C GLY A 241 -9.61 -2.70 -7.15
N HIS A 242 -9.39 -1.46 -7.60
CA HIS A 242 -10.38 -0.38 -7.57
C HIS A 242 -10.45 0.36 -8.89
N PHE A 243 -11.62 0.91 -9.21
CA PHE A 243 -11.73 1.92 -10.26
C PHE A 243 -11.22 3.26 -9.73
N VAL A 244 -10.33 3.89 -10.48
CA VAL A 244 -9.65 5.13 -10.12
C VAL A 244 -10.00 6.19 -11.18
N LEU A 245 -10.52 7.32 -10.74
CA LEU A 245 -10.69 8.51 -11.56
C LEU A 245 -9.48 9.41 -11.37
N SER A 246 -8.76 9.72 -12.47
CA SER A 246 -7.60 10.61 -12.48
C SER A 246 -7.94 11.87 -13.26
N ASP A 247 -7.77 13.05 -12.65
CA ASP A 247 -7.94 14.35 -13.31
C ASP A 247 -6.67 14.77 -14.07
N ARG A 248 -6.85 15.24 -15.31
CA ARG A 248 -5.78 15.80 -16.16
C ARG A 248 -6.15 17.16 -16.72
N SER A 249 -7.15 17.78 -16.15
CA SER A 249 -7.77 18.98 -16.71
C SER A 249 -7.11 20.29 -16.24
N THR A 250 -7.53 21.39 -16.84
CA THR A 250 -7.15 22.74 -16.44
C THR A 250 -8.06 23.26 -15.32
N ASN A 251 -9.34 22.89 -15.35
CA ASN A 251 -10.33 23.44 -14.42
C ASN A 251 -10.60 22.54 -13.22
N GLY A 252 -10.15 21.28 -13.24
CA GLY A 252 -10.37 20.28 -12.19
C GLY A 252 -11.63 19.45 -12.42
N THR A 253 -11.72 18.34 -11.70
CA THR A 253 -12.86 17.41 -11.68
C THR A 253 -13.46 17.40 -10.28
N TRP A 254 -14.78 17.60 -10.17
CA TRP A 254 -15.50 17.50 -8.90
C TRP A 254 -16.13 16.13 -8.76
N VAL A 255 -15.98 15.53 -7.60
CA VAL A 255 -16.49 14.19 -7.30
C VAL A 255 -17.22 14.20 -5.96
N ARG A 256 -18.38 13.56 -5.90
CA ARG A 256 -19.08 13.24 -4.65
C ARG A 256 -19.22 11.74 -4.55
N LEU A 257 -18.77 11.17 -3.44
CA LEU A 257 -18.84 9.74 -3.13
C LEU A 257 -20.00 9.51 -2.14
N GLY A 258 -21.07 8.85 -2.59
CA GLY A 258 -22.26 8.68 -1.75
C GLY A 258 -22.85 10.02 -1.28
N ASP A 259 -22.99 10.15 0.04
CA ASP A 259 -23.50 11.35 0.72
C ASP A 259 -22.37 12.25 1.26
N ASP A 260 -21.11 11.99 0.90
CA ASP A 260 -19.98 12.77 1.36
C ASP A 260 -19.96 14.19 0.75
N ASP A 261 -19.11 15.06 1.28
CA ASP A 261 -18.85 16.37 0.73
C ASP A 261 -18.23 16.31 -0.67
N GLU A 262 -18.43 17.33 -1.46
CA GLU A 262 -17.90 17.46 -2.80
C GLU A 262 -16.37 17.66 -2.75
N LEU A 263 -15.61 16.74 -3.36
CA LEU A 263 -14.16 16.79 -3.49
C LEU A 263 -13.78 17.35 -4.86
N ARG A 264 -12.84 18.32 -4.92
CA ARG A 264 -12.24 18.79 -6.15
C ARG A 264 -10.88 18.15 -6.39
N LEU A 265 -10.73 17.43 -7.49
CA LEU A 265 -9.46 16.94 -7.99
C LEU A 265 -8.79 18.00 -8.88
N SER A 266 -7.49 18.20 -8.73
CA SER A 266 -6.68 19.05 -9.59
C SER A 266 -5.35 18.36 -9.85
N ARG A 267 -5.25 17.64 -10.96
CA ARG A 267 -4.15 16.73 -11.31
C ARG A 267 -3.90 15.66 -10.26
N ASP A 268 -4.97 15.17 -9.67
CA ASP A 268 -5.00 14.20 -8.59
C ASP A 268 -5.91 13.03 -8.95
N GLU A 269 -5.97 11.99 -8.12
CA GLU A 269 -6.80 10.81 -8.35
C GLU A 269 -7.62 10.43 -7.13
N VAL A 270 -8.79 9.80 -7.37
CA VAL A 270 -9.68 9.30 -6.33
C VAL A 270 -10.19 7.90 -6.68
N HIS A 271 -10.36 7.04 -5.68
CA HIS A 271 -11.00 5.75 -5.83
C HIS A 271 -12.52 5.92 -5.90
N LEU A 272 -13.14 5.43 -6.96
CA LEU A 272 -14.59 5.37 -7.08
C LEU A 272 -15.12 4.20 -6.25
N ARG A 273 -15.94 4.50 -5.25
CA ARG A 273 -16.52 3.51 -4.32
C ARG A 273 -18.01 3.66 -4.27
N LYS A 274 -18.73 2.55 -4.05
CA LYS A 274 -20.20 2.52 -3.93
C LYS A 274 -20.87 3.21 -5.12
N SER A 275 -21.39 4.39 -4.90
CA SER A 275 -22.01 5.23 -5.94
C SER A 275 -21.64 6.69 -5.72
N GLY A 276 -21.83 7.51 -6.75
CA GLY A 276 -21.57 8.92 -6.64
C GLY A 276 -21.75 9.68 -7.95
N THR A 277 -21.20 10.88 -7.99
CA THR A 277 -21.31 11.78 -9.12
C THR A 277 -19.97 12.41 -9.48
N ILE A 278 -19.73 12.60 -10.77
CA ILE A 278 -18.55 13.23 -11.35
C ILE A 278 -19.02 14.42 -12.19
N SER A 279 -18.42 15.58 -11.95
CA SER A 279 -18.67 16.81 -12.73
C SER A 279 -17.35 17.36 -13.27
N LEU A 280 -17.27 17.55 -14.58
CA LEU A 280 -16.05 17.98 -15.27
C LEU A 280 -16.01 19.50 -15.39
N GLY A 281 -14.95 20.11 -14.84
CA GLY A 281 -14.61 21.51 -15.04
C GLY A 281 -15.42 22.55 -14.24
N LYS A 282 -16.50 22.13 -13.55
CA LYS A 282 -17.32 22.95 -12.64
C LYS A 282 -17.89 22.13 -11.52
N GLY A 283 -18.23 22.75 -10.40
CA GLY A 283 -18.90 22.13 -9.27
C GLY A 283 -20.24 21.46 -9.64
N ILE A 284 -20.62 20.42 -8.92
CA ILE A 284 -21.81 19.61 -9.24
C ILE A 284 -23.07 20.46 -9.30
N ALA A 285 -23.27 21.39 -8.35
CA ALA A 285 -24.44 22.28 -8.32
C ALA A 285 -24.50 23.24 -9.51
N GLN A 286 -23.36 23.57 -10.11
CA GLN A 286 -23.24 24.49 -11.24
C GLN A 286 -23.28 23.82 -12.62
N ASN A 287 -23.36 22.48 -12.64
CA ASN A 287 -23.20 21.67 -13.85
C ASN A 287 -24.21 20.53 -13.94
N ALA A 288 -25.43 20.73 -13.42
CA ALA A 288 -26.44 19.68 -13.24
C ALA A 288 -26.75 18.88 -14.53
N ASP A 289 -26.70 19.53 -15.72
CA ASP A 289 -27.01 18.89 -16.99
C ASP A 289 -25.86 18.05 -17.59
N GLN A 290 -24.66 18.09 -16.99
CA GLN A 290 -23.45 17.44 -17.49
C GLN A 290 -22.81 16.51 -16.45
N ILE A 291 -23.61 15.99 -15.52
CA ILE A 291 -23.13 15.10 -14.46
C ILE A 291 -23.04 13.66 -14.99
N VAL A 292 -21.94 12.99 -14.67
CA VAL A 292 -21.77 11.57 -14.84
C VAL A 292 -22.04 10.90 -13.49
N HIS A 293 -23.05 10.05 -13.41
CA HIS A 293 -23.30 9.22 -12.24
C HIS A 293 -22.50 7.93 -12.35
N PHE A 294 -21.99 7.43 -11.24
CA PHE A 294 -21.31 6.15 -11.21
C PHE A 294 -21.86 5.25 -10.10
N GLU A 295 -21.78 3.94 -10.33
CA GLU A 295 -22.14 2.90 -9.38
C GLU A 295 -21.15 1.75 -9.49
N CYS A 296 -20.46 1.45 -8.39
CA CYS A 296 -19.50 0.38 -8.29
C CYS A 296 -20.20 -0.87 -7.74
N GLN A 297 -20.30 -1.92 -8.56
CA GLN A 297 -20.88 -3.20 -8.17
C GLN A 297 -19.77 -4.17 -7.82
N SER A 298 -19.85 -4.82 -6.65
CA SER A 298 -18.87 -5.81 -6.17
C SER A 298 -17.45 -5.29 -6.01
N CYS A 299 -17.24 -3.97 -5.90
CA CYS A 299 -15.95 -3.43 -5.47
C CYS A 299 -15.81 -3.60 -3.95
N PRO A 300 -14.68 -4.11 -3.43
CA PRO A 300 -14.44 -4.14 -1.98
C PRO A 300 -14.41 -2.71 -1.43
N ASP A 301 -15.01 -2.53 -0.25
CA ASP A 301 -15.02 -1.28 0.52
C ASP A 301 -13.61 -0.81 0.93
#